data_3f69fcae8d1fc1fe220e9a2701244aa8
#
_entry.id   3f69fcae8d1fc1fe220e9a2701244aa8
#
_cell.length_a   1.000
_cell.length_b   1.000
_cell.length_c   1.000
_cell.angle_alpha   90.00
_cell.angle_beta   90.00
_cell.angle_gamma   90.00
#
_symmetry.space_group_name_H-M   'P 1'
#
loop_
_entity.id
_entity.type
_entity.pdbx_description
1 polymer ?
#
loop_
_entity_poly.entity_id
_entity_poly.type
_entity_poly.pdbx_seq_one_letter_code
_entity_poly.pdbx_strand_id
1 'polypeptide(L)'
;MEQQSERTRKHAEVFTPLWVCKKMISYADAMWFGKTDPFLDGDAPSKRVSFPKRRKWQRYVDSKRLEITCGEAPYLVNRYDVSSGEILPIANRHGILDRKLRVIDENTTTEAEWLKWTLRAFQATYGYEYQGDNLLIARVNLLMTFEDYLGSRWHRKPTYKEYTKYIRTITWNAWQMDGLSNCIPYSWAADEARQTSLFDLLPVQSKPQKTNKQSNLFDPPSPPKTANDLFDLCGDRSHGDSAESKKMCRLYNWRGKRQLDFSTINAGSRIMKFDFVIGNPPYQEETIGDNQNRAQPIYHFFMDAAFKISNVVALIHPARFLFNAGSTPKEWNQKMLNDEHFKVLYYEADSSKVFPSTDIRGGVIISYRDESKTFGAIESFSTFEELNTILKKVRPTIKNPFSSIVSGQGIYKLSDTALFEHPEIVDLQSKNAPKVINTNAFTTLQNIVFFKEKPDNEECVQFLGLVNNKRVYYWGIKRYQAVPNSFYKYKVFVPKANGSGALGEVLSTPLIGAPLIGATKSFLSIGSFETLNEAENCLKYVKSKFARTMLGVLKVTQDNPSEKWKYVPLQDFTSQSDIDWSQSVAEIDRQLYKKYGLADNEIEFIETHVKEMV
;
A
#
# COMPACT_ATOMS: atom_id res chain seq x y z
N MET A 1 11.29 -27.90 2.73
CA MET A 1 10.10 -27.14 3.18
C MET A 1 10.20 -26.71 4.63
N GLU A 2 10.51 -27.58 5.59
CA GLU A 2 10.67 -27.17 7.01
C GLU A 2 11.77 -26.12 7.21
N GLN A 3 12.94 -26.28 6.60
CA GLN A 3 14.02 -25.29 6.68
C GLN A 3 13.66 -23.94 6.06
N GLN A 4 12.88 -23.89 4.97
CA GLN A 4 12.41 -22.64 4.37
C GLN A 4 11.42 -21.91 5.27
N SER A 5 10.48 -22.62 5.90
CA SER A 5 9.52 -22.01 6.82
C SER A 5 10.21 -21.44 8.07
N GLU A 6 11.28 -22.09 8.53
CA GLU A 6 12.07 -21.62 9.66
C GLU A 6 12.89 -20.37 9.32
N ARG A 7 13.49 -20.29 8.12
CA ARG A 7 14.19 -19.10 7.63
C ARG A 7 13.25 -17.93 7.39
N THR A 8 12.08 -18.17 6.81
CA THR A 8 11.03 -17.13 6.65
C THR A 8 10.61 -16.59 8.02
N ARG A 9 10.51 -17.45 9.03
CA ARG A 9 10.09 -17.06 10.37
C ARG A 9 11.18 -16.33 11.17
N LYS A 10 12.47 -16.72 11.02
CA LYS A 10 13.60 -16.14 11.77
C LYS A 10 14.21 -14.90 11.09
N HIS A 11 14.25 -14.90 9.76
CA HIS A 11 14.98 -13.88 8.98
C HIS A 11 14.10 -13.07 8.02
N ALA A 12 12.77 -13.21 8.11
CA ALA A 12 11.81 -12.57 7.20
C ALA A 12 12.12 -12.81 5.70
N GLU A 13 12.85 -13.89 5.38
CA GLU A 13 13.19 -14.26 4.01
C GLU A 13 11.97 -14.86 3.30
N VAL A 14 11.58 -14.25 2.20
CA VAL A 14 10.50 -14.75 1.33
C VAL A 14 11.08 -15.04 -0.04
N PHE A 15 11.19 -16.34 -0.37
CA PHE A 15 11.68 -16.76 -1.69
C PHE A 15 10.67 -16.38 -2.78
N THR A 16 11.15 -15.68 -3.78
CA THR A 16 10.28 -15.22 -4.88
C THR A 16 10.08 -16.33 -5.92
N PRO A 17 8.83 -16.79 -6.13
CA PRO A 17 8.55 -17.81 -7.13
C PRO A 17 8.96 -17.38 -8.55
N LEU A 18 9.37 -18.35 -9.36
CA LEU A 18 9.88 -18.11 -10.73
C LEU A 18 8.87 -17.32 -11.58
N TRP A 19 7.57 -17.63 -11.48
CA TRP A 19 6.55 -16.94 -12.27
C TRP A 19 6.44 -15.44 -11.90
N VAL A 20 6.68 -15.08 -10.64
CA VAL A 20 6.73 -13.67 -10.20
C VAL A 20 7.93 -12.97 -10.81
N CYS A 21 9.11 -13.60 -10.73
CA CYS A 21 10.33 -13.07 -11.35
C CYS A 21 10.12 -12.85 -12.86
N LYS A 22 9.58 -13.85 -13.56
CA LYS A 22 9.24 -13.75 -15.00
C LYS A 22 8.30 -12.59 -15.26
N LYS A 23 7.21 -12.47 -14.48
CA LYS A 23 6.21 -11.42 -14.63
C LYS A 23 6.79 -10.01 -14.41
N MET A 24 7.57 -9.82 -13.36
CA MET A 24 8.18 -8.52 -13.04
C MET A 24 9.20 -8.09 -14.10
N ILE A 25 10.06 -9.01 -14.56
CA ILE A 25 11.04 -8.72 -15.61
C ILE A 25 10.34 -8.43 -16.93
N SER A 26 9.27 -9.17 -17.26
CA SER A 26 8.47 -8.94 -18.48
C SER A 26 7.81 -7.56 -18.46
N TYR A 27 7.26 -7.13 -17.34
CA TYR A 27 6.73 -5.77 -17.19
C TYR A 27 7.81 -4.70 -17.36
N ALA A 28 8.98 -4.91 -16.77
CA ALA A 28 10.10 -3.98 -16.88
C ALA A 28 10.59 -3.86 -18.35
N ASP A 29 10.72 -4.98 -19.04
CA ASP A 29 11.15 -4.98 -20.42
C ASP A 29 10.07 -4.43 -21.37
N ALA A 30 8.79 -4.73 -21.14
CA ALA A 30 7.69 -4.11 -21.89
C ALA A 30 7.74 -2.57 -21.77
N MET A 31 8.00 -2.04 -20.57
CA MET A 31 8.17 -0.59 -20.36
C MET A 31 9.43 -0.03 -21.04
N TRP A 32 10.54 -0.78 -21.01
CA TRP A 32 11.78 -0.37 -21.68
C TRP A 32 11.63 -0.36 -23.20
N PHE A 33 11.00 -1.38 -23.78
CA PHE A 33 10.79 -1.50 -25.23
C PHE A 33 9.65 -0.61 -25.74
N GLY A 34 8.70 -0.19 -24.85
CA GLY A 34 7.51 0.56 -25.23
C GLY A 34 6.47 -0.28 -25.99
N LYS A 35 6.47 -1.60 -25.78
CA LYS A 35 5.55 -2.59 -26.36
C LYS A 35 5.46 -3.80 -25.43
N THR A 36 4.67 -4.81 -25.79
CA THR A 36 4.65 -6.11 -25.11
C THR A 36 6.06 -6.71 -25.03
N ASP A 37 6.30 -7.59 -24.04
CA ASP A 37 7.61 -8.18 -23.80
C ASP A 37 8.15 -8.87 -25.09
N PRO A 38 9.27 -8.37 -25.67
CA PRO A 38 9.78 -8.92 -26.93
C PRO A 38 10.51 -10.27 -26.78
N PHE A 39 10.72 -10.72 -25.54
CA PHE A 39 11.33 -12.02 -25.24
C PHE A 39 10.33 -13.16 -25.27
N LEU A 40 9.04 -12.84 -25.30
CA LEU A 40 7.94 -13.80 -25.27
C LEU A 40 7.05 -13.66 -26.50
N ASP A 41 6.49 -14.79 -26.95
CA ASP A 41 5.41 -14.92 -27.91
C ASP A 41 4.30 -15.73 -27.21
N GLY A 42 3.32 -15.02 -26.64
CA GLY A 42 2.46 -15.58 -25.61
C GLY A 42 3.28 -15.98 -24.36
N ASP A 43 3.14 -17.21 -23.92
CA ASP A 43 3.90 -17.76 -22.77
C ASP A 43 5.24 -18.40 -23.18
N ALA A 44 5.47 -18.61 -24.47
CA ALA A 44 6.68 -19.24 -25.01
C ALA A 44 7.79 -18.21 -25.30
N PRO A 45 9.07 -18.62 -25.31
CA PRO A 45 10.15 -17.76 -25.77
C PRO A 45 9.95 -17.37 -27.25
N SER A 46 10.08 -16.06 -27.55
CA SER A 46 10.03 -15.56 -28.94
C SER A 46 11.16 -16.13 -29.79
N LYS A 47 10.98 -16.25 -31.10
CA LYS A 47 12.03 -16.74 -32.00
C LYS A 47 13.27 -15.83 -32.01
N ARG A 48 13.09 -14.53 -31.95
CA ARG A 48 14.17 -13.53 -31.91
C ARG A 48 13.69 -12.24 -31.25
N VAL A 49 14.57 -11.60 -30.46
CA VAL A 49 14.28 -10.33 -29.80
C VAL A 49 14.34 -9.18 -30.80
N SER A 50 13.20 -8.51 -31.02
CA SER A 50 13.11 -7.38 -31.95
C SER A 50 13.25 -6.05 -31.21
N PHE A 51 14.21 -5.22 -31.63
CA PHE A 51 14.45 -3.89 -31.05
C PHE A 51 13.70 -2.79 -31.82
N PRO A 52 13.25 -1.72 -31.14
CA PRO A 52 12.71 -0.54 -31.80
C PRO A 52 13.74 0.09 -32.76
N LYS A 53 13.32 0.62 -33.92
CA LYS A 53 14.19 1.14 -35.00
C LYS A 53 15.32 2.10 -34.55
N ARG A 54 15.11 2.83 -33.44
CA ARG A 54 16.09 3.82 -32.90
C ARG A 54 16.91 3.31 -31.71
N ARG A 55 16.68 2.07 -31.23
CA ARG A 55 17.36 1.51 -30.06
C ARG A 55 18.25 0.34 -30.45
N LYS A 56 19.57 0.52 -30.26
CA LYS A 56 20.56 -0.56 -30.49
C LYS A 56 20.54 -1.55 -29.33
N TRP A 57 20.69 -2.85 -29.63
CA TRP A 57 20.74 -3.93 -28.65
C TRP A 57 21.83 -3.74 -27.59
N GLN A 58 22.95 -3.08 -27.96
CA GLN A 58 24.03 -2.75 -27.02
C GLN A 58 23.55 -1.90 -25.85
N ARG A 59 22.59 -1.00 -26.05
CA ARG A 59 22.03 -0.18 -24.96
C ARG A 59 21.27 -1.03 -23.95
N TYR A 60 20.59 -2.08 -24.38
CA TYR A 60 19.93 -3.03 -23.51
C TYR A 60 20.93 -3.80 -22.66
N VAL A 61 21.98 -4.37 -23.29
CA VAL A 61 23.04 -5.09 -22.61
C VAL A 61 23.78 -4.20 -21.59
N ASP A 62 24.08 -2.97 -21.97
CA ASP A 62 24.79 -1.99 -21.15
C ASP A 62 23.95 -1.34 -20.05
N SER A 63 22.63 -1.54 -20.04
CA SER A 63 21.75 -0.99 -19.01
C SER A 63 22.12 -1.57 -17.63
N LYS A 64 22.43 -0.68 -16.68
CA LYS A 64 22.80 -1.09 -15.32
C LYS A 64 21.54 -1.45 -14.54
N ARG A 65 21.40 -2.72 -14.24
CA ARG A 65 20.24 -3.26 -13.52
C ARG A 65 20.68 -3.82 -12.18
N LEU A 66 19.97 -3.46 -11.13
CA LEU A 66 20.26 -3.87 -9.75
C LEU A 66 19.07 -4.67 -9.19
N GLU A 67 19.36 -5.84 -8.65
CA GLU A 67 18.45 -6.57 -7.77
C GLU A 67 18.78 -6.23 -6.32
N ILE A 68 17.80 -5.67 -5.61
CA ILE A 68 17.94 -5.39 -4.17
C ILE A 68 17.53 -6.60 -3.36
N THR A 69 18.20 -6.85 -2.22
CA THR A 69 17.93 -8.01 -1.36
C THR A 69 17.81 -9.29 -2.18
N CYS A 70 18.88 -9.58 -2.93
CA CYS A 70 18.80 -10.48 -4.07
C CYS A 70 18.68 -11.97 -3.70
N GLY A 71 18.85 -12.36 -2.44
CA GLY A 71 18.84 -13.77 -2.07
C GLY A 71 19.82 -14.58 -2.92
N GLU A 72 19.31 -15.60 -3.59
CA GLU A 72 20.05 -16.45 -4.56
C GLU A 72 20.13 -15.83 -5.97
N ALA A 73 19.70 -14.57 -6.15
CA ALA A 73 19.62 -13.78 -7.39
C ALA A 73 18.59 -14.27 -8.43
N PRO A 74 17.34 -14.60 -8.03
CA PRO A 74 16.35 -15.16 -8.94
C PRO A 74 15.87 -14.18 -10.04
N TYR A 75 16.00 -12.87 -9.83
CA TYR A 75 15.73 -11.88 -10.88
C TYR A 75 16.91 -11.68 -11.83
N LEU A 76 18.14 -11.93 -11.36
CA LEU A 76 19.32 -11.80 -12.23
C LEU A 76 19.49 -13.01 -13.12
N VAL A 77 19.38 -14.24 -12.59
CA VAL A 77 19.59 -15.50 -13.28
C VAL A 77 18.60 -16.56 -12.82
N ASN A 78 18.06 -17.33 -13.76
CA ASN A 78 17.10 -18.40 -13.49
C ASN A 78 17.69 -19.77 -13.88
N ARG A 79 18.71 -20.25 -13.17
CA ARG A 79 19.27 -21.57 -13.43
C ARG A 79 18.34 -22.69 -12.97
N TYR A 80 17.57 -22.44 -11.93
CA TYR A 80 16.56 -23.33 -11.37
C TYR A 80 15.41 -22.52 -10.75
N ASP A 81 14.30 -23.17 -10.54
CA ASP A 81 13.20 -22.61 -9.75
C ASP A 81 13.53 -22.76 -8.26
N VAL A 82 13.65 -21.64 -7.55
CA VAL A 82 13.98 -21.61 -6.10
C VAL A 82 12.93 -22.28 -5.23
N SER A 83 11.70 -22.46 -5.72
CA SER A 83 10.61 -23.10 -4.97
C SER A 83 10.58 -24.62 -5.14
N SER A 84 10.93 -25.13 -6.33
CA SER A 84 10.89 -26.57 -6.65
C SER A 84 12.28 -27.20 -6.73
N GLY A 85 13.34 -26.42 -6.96
CA GLY A 85 14.69 -26.90 -7.25
C GLY A 85 14.87 -27.43 -8.68
N GLU A 86 13.86 -27.32 -9.55
CA GLU A 86 13.91 -27.78 -10.94
C GLU A 86 14.92 -26.97 -11.75
N ILE A 87 15.83 -27.65 -12.44
CA ILE A 87 16.85 -27.02 -13.30
C ILE A 87 16.20 -26.59 -14.63
N LEU A 88 16.39 -25.33 -15.00
CA LEU A 88 15.83 -24.76 -16.23
C LEU A 88 16.81 -24.83 -17.40
N PRO A 89 16.37 -25.34 -18.55
CA PRO A 89 17.12 -25.20 -19.81
C PRO A 89 17.37 -23.73 -20.14
N ILE A 90 18.51 -23.42 -20.78
CA ILE A 90 18.90 -22.04 -21.14
C ILE A 90 17.78 -21.30 -21.90
N ALA A 91 17.09 -21.98 -22.83
CA ALA A 91 16.00 -21.40 -23.61
C ALA A 91 14.81 -20.91 -22.77
N ASN A 92 14.63 -21.48 -21.59
CA ASN A 92 13.51 -21.17 -20.67
C ASN A 92 13.92 -20.21 -19.54
N ARG A 93 15.16 -19.74 -19.51
CA ARG A 93 15.64 -18.78 -18.51
C ARG A 93 15.20 -17.37 -18.85
N HIS A 94 14.71 -16.65 -17.85
CA HIS A 94 14.11 -15.31 -18.00
C HIS A 94 14.83 -14.24 -17.16
N GLY A 95 15.90 -14.60 -16.42
CA GLY A 95 16.65 -13.66 -15.61
C GLY A 95 17.19 -12.47 -16.41
N ILE A 96 17.42 -11.35 -15.74
CA ILE A 96 17.92 -10.13 -16.38
C ILE A 96 19.22 -10.38 -17.15
N LEU A 97 20.16 -11.13 -16.55
CA LEU A 97 21.40 -11.50 -17.20
C LEU A 97 21.16 -12.52 -18.32
N ASP A 98 20.29 -13.52 -18.10
CA ASP A 98 19.92 -14.49 -19.12
C ASP A 98 19.37 -13.80 -20.39
N ARG A 99 18.48 -12.81 -20.23
CA ARG A 99 17.96 -12.01 -21.34
C ARG A 99 19.04 -11.20 -22.05
N LYS A 100 19.99 -10.62 -21.31
CA LYS A 100 21.15 -9.93 -21.92
C LYS A 100 22.03 -10.89 -22.71
N LEU A 101 22.31 -12.08 -22.17
CA LEU A 101 23.10 -13.09 -22.83
C LEU A 101 22.42 -13.61 -24.10
N ARG A 102 21.11 -13.87 -24.06
CA ARG A 102 20.32 -14.19 -25.23
C ARG A 102 20.42 -13.13 -26.32
N VAL A 103 20.29 -11.84 -25.94
CA VAL A 103 20.46 -10.73 -26.91
C VAL A 103 21.84 -10.72 -27.52
N ILE A 104 22.89 -11.07 -26.77
CA ILE A 104 24.26 -11.17 -27.27
C ILE A 104 24.38 -12.35 -28.22
N ASP A 105 23.84 -13.51 -27.87
CA ASP A 105 23.82 -14.71 -28.74
C ASP A 105 23.17 -14.45 -30.10
N GLU A 106 22.05 -13.70 -30.09
CA GLU A 106 21.31 -13.37 -31.32
C GLU A 106 22.01 -12.33 -32.23
N ASN A 107 22.98 -11.56 -31.69
CA ASN A 107 23.54 -10.38 -32.37
C ASN A 107 25.07 -10.39 -32.52
N THR A 108 25.75 -11.50 -32.15
CA THR A 108 27.21 -11.66 -32.34
C THR A 108 27.50 -12.91 -33.14
N THR A 109 28.56 -12.85 -33.96
CA THR A 109 28.96 -13.96 -34.85
C THR A 109 30.31 -14.55 -34.49
N THR A 110 31.15 -13.82 -33.77
CA THR A 110 32.48 -14.28 -33.36
C THR A 110 32.56 -14.45 -31.86
N GLU A 111 33.36 -15.42 -31.43
CA GLU A 111 33.57 -15.68 -30.00
C GLU A 111 34.20 -14.47 -29.26
N ALA A 112 35.15 -13.82 -29.91
CA ALA A 112 35.81 -12.64 -29.33
C ALA A 112 34.82 -11.48 -29.06
N GLU A 113 33.89 -11.24 -30.02
CA GLU A 113 32.84 -10.25 -29.84
C GLU A 113 31.85 -10.68 -28.77
N TRP A 114 31.45 -11.95 -28.77
CA TRP A 114 30.57 -12.53 -27.75
C TRP A 114 31.15 -12.39 -26.35
N LEU A 115 32.40 -12.79 -26.12
CA LEU A 115 33.09 -12.65 -24.83
C LEU A 115 33.18 -11.18 -24.38
N LYS A 116 33.43 -10.25 -25.31
CA LYS A 116 33.47 -8.83 -25.04
C LYS A 116 32.12 -8.32 -24.49
N TRP A 117 31.00 -8.65 -25.16
CA TRP A 117 29.69 -8.18 -24.78
C TRP A 117 29.13 -8.93 -23.56
N THR A 118 29.41 -10.21 -23.42
CA THR A 118 29.06 -10.99 -22.24
C THR A 118 29.70 -10.39 -20.99
N LEU A 119 30.99 -10.06 -21.03
CA LEU A 119 31.62 -9.37 -19.90
C LEU A 119 30.92 -8.03 -19.58
N ARG A 120 30.53 -7.26 -20.61
CA ARG A 120 29.80 -6.01 -20.39
C ARG A 120 28.42 -6.25 -19.77
N ALA A 121 27.73 -7.33 -20.14
CA ALA A 121 26.47 -7.72 -19.51
C ALA A 121 26.65 -7.96 -18.01
N PHE A 122 27.68 -8.72 -17.63
CA PHE A 122 28.04 -8.93 -16.22
C PHE A 122 28.39 -7.63 -15.50
N GLN A 123 29.18 -6.75 -16.13
CA GLN A 123 29.55 -5.44 -15.60
C GLN A 123 28.38 -4.47 -15.45
N ALA A 124 27.24 -4.74 -16.08
CA ALA A 124 26.01 -3.95 -16.00
C ALA A 124 24.88 -4.67 -15.24
N THR A 125 25.19 -5.74 -14.51
CA THR A 125 24.24 -6.53 -13.72
C THR A 125 24.75 -6.57 -12.28
N TYR A 126 23.90 -6.13 -11.34
CA TYR A 126 24.27 -5.90 -9.95
C TYR A 126 23.25 -6.53 -9.01
N GLY A 127 23.70 -6.95 -7.82
CA GLY A 127 22.86 -7.40 -6.74
C GLY A 127 23.48 -7.15 -5.38
N TYR A 128 22.69 -6.89 -4.36
CA TYR A 128 23.17 -6.92 -2.99
C TYR A 128 22.27 -7.79 -2.10
N GLU A 129 22.89 -8.41 -1.11
CA GLU A 129 22.23 -9.30 -0.17
C GLU A 129 22.78 -9.05 1.24
N TYR A 130 21.91 -9.18 2.23
CA TYR A 130 22.29 -9.07 3.64
C TYR A 130 22.95 -10.36 4.14
N GLN A 131 22.38 -11.53 3.78
CA GLN A 131 22.82 -12.84 4.22
C GLN A 131 23.96 -13.36 3.34
N GLY A 132 25.09 -13.71 3.99
CA GLY A 132 26.32 -14.10 3.28
C GLY A 132 26.23 -15.44 2.57
N ASP A 133 25.43 -16.39 3.08
CA ASP A 133 25.19 -17.70 2.46
C ASP A 133 24.37 -17.58 1.16
N ASN A 134 23.29 -16.81 1.17
CA ASN A 134 22.50 -16.50 -0.03
C ASN A 134 23.35 -15.79 -1.08
N LEU A 135 24.16 -14.81 -0.65
CA LEU A 135 25.07 -14.12 -1.55
C LEU A 135 26.09 -15.06 -2.19
N LEU A 136 26.62 -16.05 -1.45
CA LEU A 136 27.52 -17.05 -2.02
C LEU A 136 26.82 -17.84 -3.12
N ILE A 137 25.59 -18.32 -2.88
CA ILE A 137 24.79 -19.04 -3.88
C ILE A 137 24.55 -18.13 -5.10
N ALA A 138 24.16 -16.86 -4.90
CA ALA A 138 23.98 -15.89 -5.97
C ALA A 138 25.24 -15.74 -6.85
N ARG A 139 26.41 -15.63 -6.24
CA ARG A 139 27.71 -15.54 -6.96
C ARG A 139 28.01 -16.81 -7.75
N VAL A 140 27.74 -17.97 -7.17
CA VAL A 140 27.89 -19.26 -7.87
C VAL A 140 26.92 -19.35 -9.04
N ASN A 141 25.65 -19.00 -8.86
CA ASN A 141 24.65 -18.97 -9.93
C ASN A 141 25.07 -18.06 -11.08
N LEU A 142 25.58 -16.86 -10.78
CA LEU A 142 26.10 -15.96 -11.81
C LEU A 142 27.29 -16.58 -12.57
N LEU A 143 28.25 -17.19 -11.87
CA LEU A 143 29.43 -17.80 -12.49
C LEU A 143 29.05 -19.00 -13.37
N MET A 144 28.22 -19.89 -12.86
CA MET A 144 27.74 -21.06 -13.59
C MET A 144 26.88 -20.67 -14.80
N THR A 145 26.16 -19.54 -14.74
CA THR A 145 25.45 -19.00 -15.90
C THR A 145 26.41 -18.64 -17.03
N PHE A 146 27.56 -18.03 -16.72
CA PHE A 146 28.58 -17.79 -17.74
C PHE A 146 29.07 -19.09 -18.38
N GLU A 147 29.34 -20.11 -17.55
CA GLU A 147 29.79 -21.44 -18.03
C GLU A 147 28.75 -22.11 -18.91
N ASP A 148 27.48 -22.10 -18.50
CA ASP A 148 26.35 -22.68 -19.22
C ASP A 148 26.21 -22.05 -20.62
N TYR A 149 26.21 -20.73 -20.74
CA TYR A 149 26.07 -20.02 -22.02
C TYR A 149 27.30 -20.19 -22.94
N LEU A 150 28.51 -20.16 -22.38
CA LEU A 150 29.73 -20.42 -23.15
C LEU A 150 29.74 -21.83 -23.68
N GLY A 151 29.42 -22.83 -22.86
CA GLY A 151 29.32 -24.23 -23.24
C GLY A 151 28.25 -24.48 -24.30
N SER A 152 27.09 -23.85 -24.14
CA SER A 152 25.99 -23.97 -25.11
C SER A 152 26.33 -23.35 -26.48
N ARG A 153 26.98 -22.18 -26.49
CA ARG A 153 27.23 -21.41 -27.71
C ARG A 153 28.52 -21.82 -28.42
N TRP A 154 29.59 -22.09 -27.67
CA TRP A 154 30.93 -22.29 -28.19
C TRP A 154 31.52 -23.67 -27.90
N HIS A 155 30.75 -24.55 -27.27
CA HIS A 155 31.09 -25.97 -27.01
C HIS A 155 32.41 -26.15 -26.26
N ARG A 156 32.75 -25.24 -25.38
CA ARG A 156 33.95 -25.29 -24.54
C ARG A 156 33.73 -24.80 -23.12
N LYS A 157 34.63 -25.14 -22.21
CA LYS A 157 34.69 -24.59 -20.86
C LYS A 157 35.47 -23.27 -20.82
N PRO A 158 35.22 -22.42 -19.81
CA PRO A 158 36.04 -21.23 -19.60
C PRO A 158 37.50 -21.55 -19.30
N THR A 159 38.40 -20.71 -19.81
CA THR A 159 39.82 -20.74 -19.42
C THR A 159 40.02 -20.16 -18.04
N TYR A 160 41.14 -20.44 -17.38
CA TYR A 160 41.47 -19.85 -16.07
C TYR A 160 41.43 -18.32 -16.09
N LYS A 161 41.93 -17.70 -17.17
CA LYS A 161 41.92 -16.23 -17.34
C LYS A 161 40.51 -15.67 -17.43
N GLU A 162 39.61 -16.38 -18.09
CA GLU A 162 38.19 -16.00 -18.18
C GLU A 162 37.53 -16.16 -16.82
N TYR A 163 37.67 -17.29 -16.12
CA TYR A 163 37.16 -17.47 -14.77
C TYR A 163 37.59 -16.33 -13.84
N THR A 164 38.90 -16.02 -13.78
CA THR A 164 39.43 -14.94 -12.94
C THR A 164 38.75 -13.59 -13.26
N LYS A 165 38.53 -13.30 -14.53
CA LYS A 165 37.92 -12.05 -14.98
C LYS A 165 36.44 -11.95 -14.59
N TYR A 166 35.67 -13.04 -14.74
CA TYR A 166 34.25 -13.05 -14.37
C TYR A 166 34.07 -13.11 -12.85
N ILE A 167 34.84 -13.90 -12.13
CA ILE A 167 34.83 -13.94 -10.65
C ILE A 167 35.09 -12.53 -10.10
N ARG A 168 36.13 -11.84 -10.59
CA ARG A 168 36.40 -10.45 -10.18
C ARG A 168 35.22 -9.53 -10.45
N THR A 169 34.54 -9.67 -11.61
CA THR A 169 33.37 -8.84 -11.93
C THR A 169 32.22 -9.15 -11.00
N ILE A 170 31.91 -10.42 -10.78
CA ILE A 170 30.83 -10.88 -9.90
C ILE A 170 31.06 -10.42 -8.46
N THR A 171 32.30 -10.52 -7.95
CA THR A 171 32.62 -10.12 -6.58
C THR A 171 32.37 -8.62 -6.32
N TRP A 172 32.59 -7.78 -7.34
CA TRP A 172 32.30 -6.35 -7.25
C TRP A 172 30.83 -6.00 -7.49
N ASN A 173 30.09 -6.81 -8.22
CA ASN A 173 28.73 -6.52 -8.64
C ASN A 173 27.65 -7.26 -7.83
N ALA A 174 28.03 -8.33 -7.11
CA ALA A 174 27.19 -9.02 -6.14
C ALA A 174 27.86 -8.93 -4.77
N TRP A 175 27.39 -8.03 -3.90
CA TRP A 175 28.07 -7.71 -2.63
C TRP A 175 27.15 -7.82 -1.41
N GLN A 176 27.78 -8.03 -0.23
CA GLN A 176 27.04 -8.05 1.03
C GLN A 176 26.80 -6.63 1.52
N MET A 177 25.55 -6.31 1.83
CA MET A 177 25.17 -4.97 2.28
C MET A 177 23.85 -5.00 3.06
N ASP A 178 23.80 -4.23 4.15
CA ASP A 178 22.55 -3.79 4.72
C ASP A 178 21.96 -2.68 3.81
N GLY A 179 20.84 -2.98 3.17
CA GLY A 179 20.22 -2.11 2.17
C GLY A 179 19.66 -0.80 2.72
N LEU A 180 19.52 -0.65 4.04
CA LEU A 180 19.02 0.56 4.68
C LEU A 180 20.17 1.45 5.17
N SER A 181 21.20 0.88 5.78
CA SER A 181 22.36 1.63 6.27
C SER A 181 23.46 1.83 5.22
N ASN A 182 23.42 1.12 4.10
CA ASN A 182 24.45 1.08 3.06
C ASN A 182 25.82 0.59 3.58
N CYS A 183 25.84 -0.11 4.71
CA CYS A 183 27.05 -0.59 5.38
C CYS A 183 27.23 -2.09 5.17
N ILE A 184 28.48 -2.55 5.39
CA ILE A 184 28.78 -3.99 5.47
C ILE A 184 28.11 -4.53 6.76
N PRO A 185 27.24 -5.56 6.68
CA PRO A 185 26.63 -6.17 7.85
C PRO A 185 27.69 -6.60 8.88
N TYR A 186 27.37 -6.43 10.16
CA TYR A 186 28.23 -6.80 11.29
C TYR A 186 29.59 -6.11 11.34
N SER A 187 29.85 -5.08 10.54
CA SER A 187 31.13 -4.35 10.53
C SER A 187 31.39 -3.52 11.80
N TRP A 188 30.42 -3.43 12.70
CA TRP A 188 30.47 -2.73 13.99
C TRP A 188 30.50 -3.68 15.20
N ALA A 189 30.38 -4.99 14.99
CA ALA A 189 30.32 -5.97 16.07
C ALA A 189 31.73 -6.49 16.42
N ALA A 190 32.55 -5.66 17.08
CA ALA A 190 33.71 -6.17 17.83
C ALA A 190 33.39 -6.33 19.33
N ASP A 191 32.32 -5.73 19.86
CA ASP A 191 31.94 -5.84 21.27
C ASP A 191 30.45 -6.15 21.43
N GLU A 192 30.20 -7.31 22.05
CA GLU A 192 28.95 -7.81 22.62
C GLU A 192 27.67 -7.84 21.76
N ALA A 193 27.18 -9.04 21.59
CA ALA A 193 25.88 -9.50 21.11
C ALA A 193 24.67 -8.62 21.48
N ARG A 194 24.60 -7.41 20.98
CA ARG A 194 23.37 -6.63 20.87
C ARG A 194 23.01 -6.49 19.40
N GLN A 195 22.08 -7.31 18.97
CA GLN A 195 21.27 -6.97 17.81
C GLN A 195 20.54 -5.66 18.15
N THR A 196 21.07 -4.55 17.68
CA THR A 196 20.38 -3.27 17.74
C THR A 196 19.29 -3.29 16.68
N SER A 197 18.04 -3.19 17.11
CA SER A 197 16.89 -2.98 16.22
C SER A 197 17.13 -1.68 15.42
N LEU A 198 16.59 -1.60 14.20
CA LEU A 198 16.58 -0.36 13.41
C LEU A 198 16.01 0.83 14.21
N PHE A 199 15.13 0.55 15.20
CA PHE A 199 14.57 1.54 16.13
C PHE A 199 15.55 2.04 17.20
N ASP A 200 16.58 1.27 17.52
CA ASP A 200 17.64 1.75 18.43
C ASP A 200 18.52 2.82 17.76
N LEU A 201 18.42 2.93 16.43
CA LEU A 201 19.08 3.97 15.62
C LEU A 201 18.19 5.22 15.43
N LEU A 202 16.91 5.16 15.81
CA LEU A 202 16.04 6.32 15.85
C LEU A 202 16.35 7.15 17.10
N PRO A 203 16.38 8.48 17.04
CA PRO A 203 16.53 9.29 18.23
C PRO A 203 15.39 8.97 19.18
N VAL A 204 15.71 8.34 20.31
CA VAL A 204 14.78 8.13 21.42
C VAL A 204 14.31 9.53 21.83
N GLN A 205 13.02 9.80 21.70
CA GLN A 205 12.42 10.92 22.37
C GLN A 205 12.67 10.70 23.86
N SER A 206 13.66 11.40 24.40
CA SER A 206 13.93 11.41 25.82
C SER A 206 12.65 11.81 26.55
N LYS A 207 12.18 10.90 27.43
CA LYS A 207 11.12 11.26 28.38
C LYS A 207 11.52 12.57 29.05
N PRO A 208 10.64 13.57 29.14
CA PRO A 208 10.98 14.82 29.75
C PRO A 208 11.36 14.56 31.22
N GLN A 209 12.61 14.84 31.58
CA GLN A 209 12.98 15.03 32.97
C GLN A 209 12.14 16.19 33.50
N LYS A 210 11.46 15.94 34.59
CA LYS A 210 10.71 16.99 35.33
C LYS A 210 11.70 18.04 35.78
N THR A 211 11.84 19.10 35.03
CA THR A 211 12.35 20.40 35.53
C THR A 211 11.18 21.36 35.57
N ASN A 212 10.84 21.78 36.79
CA ASN A 212 9.89 22.85 37.03
C ASN A 212 10.36 24.14 36.37
N LYS A 213 9.77 24.47 35.21
CA LYS A 213 9.65 25.86 34.73
C LYS A 213 8.34 25.97 33.96
N GLN A 214 7.49 26.86 34.45
CA GLN A 214 6.28 27.31 33.79
C GLN A 214 6.61 27.79 32.37
N SER A 215 6.08 27.12 31.37
CA SER A 215 6.02 27.63 30.01
C SER A 215 4.56 27.76 29.57
N ASN A 216 4.29 28.84 28.85
CA ASN A 216 2.98 29.30 28.47
C ASN A 216 2.22 28.33 27.56
N LEU A 217 0.91 28.24 27.78
CA LEU A 217 -0.04 27.27 27.19
C LEU A 217 -0.39 27.53 25.71
N PHE A 218 0.36 28.37 24.98
CA PHE A 218 -0.01 28.82 23.63
C PHE A 218 1.09 28.75 22.57
N ASP A 219 2.18 28.03 22.82
CA ASP A 219 3.15 27.80 21.73
C ASP A 219 2.72 26.63 20.84
N PRO A 220 2.65 26.82 19.50
CA PRO A 220 2.31 25.73 18.58
C PRO A 220 3.40 24.66 18.59
N PRO A 221 3.05 23.37 18.46
CA PRO A 221 4.03 22.30 18.39
C PRO A 221 4.90 22.48 17.14
N SER A 222 6.21 22.36 17.33
CA SER A 222 7.18 22.36 16.25
C SER A 222 6.84 21.25 15.24
N PRO A 223 6.97 21.49 13.94
CA PRO A 223 6.67 20.47 12.93
C PRO A 223 7.59 19.27 13.09
N PRO A 224 7.09 18.03 12.86
CA PRO A 224 7.91 16.82 12.94
C PRO A 224 9.02 16.89 11.90
N LYS A 225 10.22 16.50 12.31
CA LYS A 225 11.38 16.37 11.41
C LYS A 225 11.03 15.40 10.28
N THR A 226 11.33 15.78 9.05
CA THR A 226 10.98 15.02 7.85
C THR A 226 11.79 13.73 7.73
N ALA A 227 11.26 12.74 7.00
CA ALA A 227 11.91 11.45 6.72
C ALA A 227 13.33 11.58 6.11
N ASN A 228 13.71 12.75 5.63
CA ASN A 228 15.06 13.04 5.15
C ASN A 228 16.12 13.02 6.27
N ASP A 229 15.75 13.34 7.51
CA ASP A 229 16.68 13.32 8.65
C ASP A 229 17.15 11.91 9.02
N LEU A 230 16.43 10.86 8.60
CA LEU A 230 16.81 9.47 8.88
C LEU A 230 18.03 9.00 8.05
N PHE A 231 18.21 9.58 6.86
CA PHE A 231 19.33 9.24 5.96
C PHE A 231 20.56 10.13 6.17
N ASP A 232 20.39 11.32 6.74
CA ASP A 232 21.49 12.22 7.07
C ASP A 232 22.26 11.81 8.34
N LEU A 233 21.78 10.82 9.08
CA LEU A 233 22.48 10.27 10.26
C LEU A 233 23.80 9.53 9.94
N CYS A 234 24.11 9.30 8.66
CA CYS A 234 25.39 8.73 8.23
C CYS A 234 26.44 9.78 7.82
N GLY A 235 26.11 11.07 7.86
CA GLY A 235 27.02 12.17 7.55
C GLY A 235 27.17 13.12 8.73
N ASP A 236 28.40 13.30 9.18
CA ASP A 236 28.91 14.33 10.10
C ASP A 236 28.49 14.27 11.58
N ARG A 237 29.23 13.47 12.36
CA ARG A 237 29.52 13.78 13.75
C ARG A 237 31.04 13.90 13.94
N SER A 238 31.54 15.10 13.72
CA SER A 238 32.77 15.53 14.36
C SER A 238 32.43 15.87 15.82
N HIS A 239 32.76 14.97 16.76
CA HIS A 239 33.38 15.27 18.05
C HIS A 239 33.50 14.02 18.91
N GLY A 240 34.75 13.64 19.16
CA GLY A 240 35.33 13.07 20.39
C GLY A 240 34.74 11.76 20.91
N ASP A 241 35.47 10.75 20.70
CA ASP A 241 35.69 9.48 21.38
C ASP A 241 35.47 8.27 20.46
N SER A 242 36.49 7.41 20.43
CA SER A 242 36.70 6.18 19.69
C SER A 242 35.47 5.31 19.43
N ALA A 243 34.55 5.76 18.57
CA ALA A 243 33.51 4.92 17.97
C ALA A 243 34.07 4.39 16.65
N GLU A 244 34.31 3.09 16.55
CA GLU A 244 34.68 2.43 15.30
C GLU A 244 33.64 2.75 14.25
N SER A 245 34.02 3.48 13.19
CA SER A 245 33.14 3.94 12.13
C SER A 245 32.62 2.75 11.32
N LYS A 246 31.29 2.66 11.12
CA LYS A 246 30.66 1.67 10.24
C LYS A 246 31.34 1.68 8.88
N LYS A 247 31.69 0.49 8.35
CA LYS A 247 32.34 0.37 7.05
C LYS A 247 31.28 0.46 5.94
N MET A 248 31.32 1.56 5.19
CA MET A 248 30.44 1.77 4.02
C MET A 248 30.75 0.78 2.91
N CYS A 249 29.71 0.31 2.23
CA CYS A 249 29.84 -0.57 1.07
C CYS A 249 30.36 0.19 -0.14
N ARG A 250 31.20 -0.48 -0.92
CA ARG A 250 31.78 0.03 -2.17
C ARG A 250 31.40 -0.85 -3.34
N LEU A 251 31.20 -0.23 -4.48
CA LEU A 251 31.03 -0.89 -5.76
C LEU A 251 32.03 -0.37 -6.78
N TYR A 252 32.15 -1.08 -7.90
CA TYR A 252 33.07 -0.70 -8.97
C TYR A 252 32.31 -0.12 -10.18
N ASN A 253 32.62 1.12 -10.55
CA ASN A 253 32.15 1.71 -11.80
C ASN A 253 33.06 1.25 -12.95
N TRP A 254 32.64 0.24 -13.68
CA TRP A 254 33.41 -0.37 -14.77
C TRP A 254 33.71 0.58 -15.93
N ARG A 255 32.81 1.55 -16.21
CA ARG A 255 33.05 2.56 -17.24
C ARG A 255 34.04 3.63 -16.79
N GLY A 256 33.91 4.09 -15.56
CA GLY A 256 34.80 5.06 -14.95
C GLY A 256 36.08 4.46 -14.38
N LYS A 257 36.23 3.13 -14.39
CA LYS A 257 37.37 2.36 -13.85
C LYS A 257 37.77 2.76 -12.43
N ARG A 258 36.79 3.02 -11.55
CA ARG A 258 37.04 3.46 -10.16
C ARG A 258 36.04 2.84 -9.19
N GLN A 259 36.46 2.75 -7.93
CA GLN A 259 35.59 2.42 -6.82
C GLN A 259 34.73 3.62 -6.45
N LEU A 260 33.51 3.37 -5.99
CA LEU A 260 32.56 4.36 -5.51
C LEU A 260 31.94 3.85 -4.21
N ASP A 261 31.76 4.71 -3.25
CA ASP A 261 30.94 4.41 -2.07
C ASP A 261 29.48 4.36 -2.48
N PHE A 262 28.75 3.33 -2.04
CA PHE A 262 27.36 3.12 -2.45
C PHE A 262 26.48 4.30 -2.07
N SER A 263 26.71 4.91 -0.90
CA SER A 263 26.00 6.09 -0.42
C SER A 263 26.08 7.32 -1.35
N THR A 264 27.10 7.37 -2.23
CA THR A 264 27.25 8.48 -3.20
C THR A 264 26.44 8.30 -4.46
N ILE A 265 25.73 7.16 -4.61
CA ILE A 265 24.93 6.87 -5.78
C ILE A 265 23.54 7.43 -5.58
N ASN A 266 23.09 8.23 -6.54
CA ASN A 266 21.70 8.67 -6.61
C ASN A 266 21.23 8.79 -8.06
N ALA A 267 19.91 8.86 -8.27
CA ALA A 267 19.30 8.92 -9.60
C ALA A 267 19.73 10.16 -10.42
N GLY A 268 20.00 11.27 -9.75
CA GLY A 268 20.49 12.51 -10.35
C GLY A 268 22.00 12.57 -10.58
N SER A 269 22.76 11.56 -10.11
CA SER A 269 24.22 11.57 -10.17
C SER A 269 24.73 11.45 -11.61
N ARG A 270 25.67 12.33 -11.99
CA ARG A 270 26.43 12.18 -13.24
C ARG A 270 27.51 11.10 -13.17
N ILE A 271 27.89 10.65 -11.97
CA ILE A 271 28.97 9.71 -11.74
C ILE A 271 28.55 8.28 -12.03
N MET A 272 27.42 7.86 -11.43
CA MET A 272 26.79 6.57 -11.63
C MET A 272 25.33 6.63 -11.14
N LYS A 273 24.44 5.97 -11.86
CA LYS A 273 23.08 5.63 -11.43
C LYS A 273 22.71 4.27 -12.00
N PHE A 274 21.73 3.62 -11.42
CA PHE A 274 21.13 2.43 -12.01
C PHE A 274 20.05 2.83 -13.02
N ASP A 275 19.98 2.12 -14.12
CA ASP A 275 18.94 2.34 -15.13
C ASP A 275 17.63 1.65 -14.73
N PHE A 276 17.71 0.62 -13.87
CA PHE A 276 16.57 -0.11 -13.36
C PHE A 276 16.90 -0.82 -12.05
N VAL A 277 15.96 -0.77 -11.09
CA VAL A 277 16.01 -1.52 -9.83
C VAL A 277 14.83 -2.45 -9.71
N ILE A 278 15.08 -3.69 -9.29
CA ILE A 278 14.06 -4.73 -9.07
C ILE A 278 14.35 -5.45 -7.75
N GLY A 279 13.33 -6.04 -7.15
CA GLY A 279 13.54 -6.90 -5.98
C GLY A 279 12.27 -7.21 -5.20
N ASN A 280 12.48 -8.08 -4.20
CA ASN A 280 11.51 -8.43 -3.17
C ASN A 280 12.12 -8.04 -1.81
N PRO A 281 11.96 -6.78 -1.33
CA PRO A 281 12.55 -6.35 -0.07
C PRO A 281 11.89 -7.05 1.12
N PRO A 282 12.57 -7.16 2.28
CA PRO A 282 11.95 -7.66 3.50
C PRO A 282 10.74 -6.80 3.88
N TYR A 283 9.65 -7.47 4.32
CA TYR A 283 8.37 -6.79 4.54
C TYR A 283 8.28 -6.14 5.93
N GLN A 284 8.93 -6.75 6.91
CA GLN A 284 8.93 -6.32 8.30
C GLN A 284 10.29 -6.59 8.95
N GLU A 285 10.51 -5.98 10.10
CA GLU A 285 11.72 -6.23 10.89
C GLU A 285 11.82 -7.68 11.35
N GLU A 286 13.06 -8.15 11.56
CA GLU A 286 13.32 -9.40 12.28
C GLU A 286 12.83 -9.28 13.72
N THR A 287 12.07 -10.27 14.19
CA THR A 287 11.59 -10.29 15.57
C THR A 287 12.51 -11.13 16.44
N ILE A 288 12.99 -10.52 17.53
CA ILE A 288 13.76 -11.23 18.57
C ILE A 288 12.79 -11.66 19.67
N GLY A 289 12.66 -12.99 19.91
CA GLY A 289 11.80 -13.55 20.95
C GLY A 289 10.34 -13.79 20.55
N ASP A 290 9.48 -14.14 21.54
CA ASP A 290 8.09 -14.60 21.32
C ASP A 290 7.08 -13.52 20.87
N ASN A 291 7.47 -12.26 20.77
CA ASN A 291 6.57 -11.15 20.42
C ASN A 291 6.43 -10.90 18.90
N GLN A 292 6.10 -11.94 18.13
CA GLN A 292 5.94 -11.87 16.67
C GLN A 292 4.82 -10.91 16.19
N ASN A 293 3.89 -10.52 17.06
CA ASN A 293 2.72 -9.72 16.69
C ASN A 293 2.98 -8.22 16.54
N ARG A 294 4.22 -7.73 16.71
CA ARG A 294 4.55 -6.29 16.71
C ARG A 294 5.68 -5.88 15.76
N ALA A 295 6.11 -6.76 14.84
CA ALA A 295 7.11 -6.39 13.84
C ALA A 295 6.62 -5.22 12.96
N GLN A 296 7.43 -4.17 12.87
CA GLN A 296 7.08 -2.99 12.08
C GLN A 296 7.40 -3.21 10.60
N PRO A 297 6.61 -2.65 9.68
CA PRO A 297 6.90 -2.75 8.26
C PRO A 297 8.15 -1.94 7.91
N ILE A 298 9.06 -2.54 7.14
CA ILE A 298 10.29 -1.88 6.67
C ILE A 298 10.36 -1.74 5.14
N TYR A 299 9.49 -2.42 4.39
CA TYR A 299 9.53 -2.40 2.92
C TYR A 299 9.46 -0.99 2.33
N HIS A 300 8.77 -0.08 2.98
CA HIS A 300 8.63 1.31 2.54
C HIS A 300 9.97 2.08 2.57
N PHE A 301 10.88 1.76 3.50
CA PHE A 301 12.23 2.31 3.52
C PHE A 301 13.05 1.81 2.34
N PHE A 302 12.91 0.52 1.97
CA PHE A 302 13.54 -0.04 0.77
C PHE A 302 12.99 0.59 -0.52
N MET A 303 11.68 0.90 -0.57
CA MET A 303 11.10 1.64 -1.69
C MET A 303 11.74 3.01 -1.84
N ASP A 304 11.79 3.80 -0.76
CA ASP A 304 12.40 5.13 -0.77
C ASP A 304 13.91 5.07 -1.11
N ALA A 305 14.63 4.08 -0.60
CA ALA A 305 16.05 3.86 -0.94
C ALA A 305 16.22 3.53 -2.44
N ALA A 306 15.38 2.65 -3.00
CA ALA A 306 15.41 2.31 -4.41
C ALA A 306 15.11 3.51 -5.33
N PHE A 307 14.14 4.37 -4.95
CA PHE A 307 13.81 5.59 -5.70
C PHE A 307 14.95 6.61 -5.71
N LYS A 308 15.81 6.63 -4.69
CA LYS A 308 16.99 7.51 -4.65
C LYS A 308 18.07 7.10 -5.64
N ILE A 309 18.23 5.81 -5.92
CA ILE A 309 19.35 5.28 -6.74
C ILE A 309 18.96 4.98 -8.18
N SER A 310 17.66 4.98 -8.52
CA SER A 310 17.17 4.71 -9.87
C SER A 310 15.89 5.48 -10.17
N ASN A 311 15.77 5.95 -11.41
CA ASN A 311 14.53 6.55 -11.91
C ASN A 311 13.46 5.50 -12.25
N VAL A 312 13.84 4.22 -12.44
CA VAL A 312 12.91 3.14 -12.79
C VAL A 312 13.04 2.02 -11.79
N VAL A 313 11.97 1.72 -11.06
CA VAL A 313 11.94 0.77 -9.96
C VAL A 313 10.72 -0.13 -10.06
N ALA A 314 10.91 -1.44 -9.93
CA ALA A 314 9.82 -2.42 -9.80
C ALA A 314 10.06 -3.31 -8.57
N LEU A 315 9.12 -3.32 -7.64
CA LEU A 315 9.25 -4.09 -6.40
C LEU A 315 7.97 -4.88 -6.13
N ILE A 316 8.11 -6.04 -5.47
CA ILE A 316 6.98 -6.77 -4.91
C ILE A 316 6.98 -6.59 -3.40
N HIS A 317 5.84 -6.22 -2.84
CA HIS A 317 5.72 -5.93 -1.41
C HIS A 317 4.24 -5.90 -0.96
N PRO A 318 3.95 -5.81 0.37
CA PRO A 318 2.59 -5.72 0.88
C PRO A 318 1.80 -4.52 0.33
N ALA A 319 0.50 -4.76 0.08
CA ALA A 319 -0.41 -3.79 -0.51
C ALA A 319 -1.08 -2.84 0.50
N ARG A 320 -0.91 -3.04 1.80
CA ARG A 320 -1.70 -2.38 2.87
C ARG A 320 -1.74 -0.86 2.78
N PHE A 321 -0.64 -0.22 2.39
CA PHE A 321 -0.56 1.24 2.30
C PHE A 321 -1.52 1.82 1.25
N LEU A 322 -1.86 1.06 0.20
CA LEU A 322 -2.85 1.46 -0.81
C LEU A 322 -4.25 1.69 -0.23
N PHE A 323 -4.56 0.99 0.86
CA PHE A 323 -5.82 1.10 1.59
C PHE A 323 -5.72 2.03 2.80
N ASN A 324 -4.59 2.74 2.94
CA ASN A 324 -4.25 3.54 4.13
C ASN A 324 -4.36 2.74 5.43
N ALA A 325 -4.05 1.45 5.35
CA ALA A 325 -4.07 0.47 6.41
C ALA A 325 -2.66 -0.06 6.72
N GLY A 326 -2.50 -0.70 7.87
CA GLY A 326 -1.20 -1.19 8.33
C GLY A 326 -0.46 -0.14 9.17
N SER A 327 0.82 -0.42 9.45
CA SER A 327 1.65 0.41 10.34
C SER A 327 2.63 1.34 9.59
N THR A 328 2.51 1.45 8.27
CA THR A 328 3.26 2.46 7.51
C THR A 328 2.74 3.87 7.83
N PRO A 329 3.62 4.90 7.90
CA PRO A 329 3.20 6.27 8.20
C PRO A 329 2.14 6.76 7.22
N LYS A 330 1.06 7.38 7.73
CA LYS A 330 -0.04 7.87 6.88
C LYS A 330 0.42 8.90 5.85
N GLU A 331 1.36 9.76 6.21
CA GLU A 331 1.95 10.75 5.32
C GLU A 331 2.71 10.08 4.16
N TRP A 332 3.45 9.02 4.46
CA TRP A 332 4.13 8.23 3.44
C TRP A 332 3.11 7.53 2.51
N ASN A 333 2.03 6.97 3.06
CA ASN A 333 0.95 6.37 2.26
C ASN A 333 0.36 7.40 1.29
N GLN A 334 0.07 8.61 1.79
CA GLN A 334 -0.47 9.70 0.96
C GLN A 334 0.54 10.16 -0.12
N LYS A 335 1.83 10.27 0.23
CA LYS A 335 2.91 10.55 -0.72
C LYS A 335 2.89 9.54 -1.87
N MET A 336 2.81 8.24 -1.57
CA MET A 336 2.82 7.18 -2.59
C MET A 336 1.53 7.16 -3.43
N LEU A 337 0.37 7.36 -2.80
CA LEU A 337 -0.92 7.41 -3.50
C LEU A 337 -1.04 8.62 -4.43
N ASN A 338 -0.34 9.72 -4.14
CA ASN A 338 -0.32 10.94 -4.92
C ASN A 338 0.86 11.03 -5.91
N ASP A 339 1.77 10.04 -5.90
CA ASP A 339 2.89 10.02 -6.86
C ASP A 339 2.39 9.67 -8.26
N GLU A 340 2.38 10.65 -9.17
CA GLU A 340 1.94 10.50 -10.55
C GLU A 340 2.84 9.59 -11.40
N HIS A 341 4.05 9.29 -10.91
CA HIS A 341 5.03 8.41 -11.55
C HIS A 341 4.92 6.96 -11.10
N PHE A 342 4.04 6.69 -10.12
CA PHE A 342 3.86 5.39 -9.49
C PHE A 342 2.61 4.69 -10.00
N LYS A 343 2.66 3.36 -10.22
CA LYS A 343 1.50 2.53 -10.53
C LYS A 343 1.62 1.14 -9.97
N VAL A 344 0.49 0.49 -9.78
CA VAL A 344 0.37 -0.94 -9.49
C VAL A 344 0.28 -1.70 -10.80
N LEU A 345 1.17 -2.69 -11.01
CA LEU A 345 1.19 -3.57 -12.18
C LEU A 345 0.42 -4.87 -11.95
N TYR A 346 0.38 -5.31 -10.70
CA TYR A 346 -0.30 -6.53 -10.29
C TYR A 346 -0.70 -6.42 -8.82
N TYR A 347 -1.87 -6.93 -8.50
CA TYR A 347 -2.38 -7.06 -7.15
C TYR A 347 -2.94 -8.47 -6.94
N GLU A 348 -2.61 -9.11 -5.82
CA GLU A 348 -3.22 -10.36 -5.35
C GLU A 348 -3.65 -10.17 -3.89
N ALA A 349 -4.94 -10.31 -3.66
CA ALA A 349 -5.54 -10.16 -2.34
C ALA A 349 -5.16 -11.33 -1.41
N ASP A 350 -5.14 -12.53 -1.96
CA ASP A 350 -4.73 -13.75 -1.28
C ASP A 350 -3.23 -13.98 -1.48
N SER A 351 -2.43 -13.50 -0.52
CA SER A 351 -0.98 -13.62 -0.59
C SER A 351 -0.49 -15.08 -0.68
N SER A 352 -1.26 -16.06 -0.23
CA SER A 352 -0.88 -17.49 -0.29
C SER A 352 -0.75 -18.00 -1.73
N LYS A 353 -1.43 -17.38 -2.70
CA LYS A 353 -1.29 -17.68 -4.13
C LYS A 353 0.05 -17.22 -4.71
N VAL A 354 0.70 -16.25 -4.05
CA VAL A 354 2.02 -15.75 -4.46
C VAL A 354 3.11 -16.36 -3.59
N PHE A 355 2.89 -16.39 -2.28
CA PHE A 355 3.83 -16.88 -1.27
C PHE A 355 3.12 -17.90 -0.35
N PRO A 356 3.10 -19.19 -0.71
CA PRO A 356 2.30 -20.20 -0.04
C PRO A 356 2.55 -20.35 1.47
N SER A 357 3.72 -19.95 1.96
CA SER A 357 4.12 -20.06 3.37
C SER A 357 3.88 -18.79 4.20
N THR A 358 3.24 -17.76 3.63
CA THR A 358 3.07 -16.45 4.29
C THR A 358 1.62 -15.98 4.25
N ASP A 359 1.14 -15.47 5.39
CA ASP A 359 -0.14 -14.73 5.47
C ASP A 359 0.13 -13.22 5.53
N ILE A 360 0.00 -12.54 4.39
CA ILE A 360 0.20 -11.10 4.26
C ILE A 360 -1.17 -10.44 4.13
N ARG A 361 -1.72 -10.01 5.26
CA ARG A 361 -3.03 -9.35 5.29
C ARG A 361 -3.06 -8.11 4.39
N GLY A 362 -4.09 -8.00 3.56
CA GLY A 362 -4.25 -6.93 2.58
C GLY A 362 -3.61 -7.23 1.23
N GLY A 363 -3.00 -8.42 1.08
CA GLY A 363 -2.43 -8.89 -0.18
C GLY A 363 -1.06 -8.30 -0.52
N VAL A 364 -0.59 -8.66 -1.71
CA VAL A 364 0.70 -8.23 -2.24
C VAL A 364 0.53 -7.53 -3.58
N ILE A 365 1.45 -6.61 -3.89
CA ILE A 365 1.48 -5.92 -5.18
C ILE A 365 2.85 -5.99 -5.83
N ILE A 366 2.84 -5.94 -7.15
CA ILE A 366 3.99 -5.52 -7.94
C ILE A 366 3.79 -4.04 -8.26
N SER A 367 4.63 -3.21 -7.71
CA SER A 367 4.66 -1.78 -7.95
C SER A 367 5.69 -1.41 -9.02
N TYR A 368 5.45 -0.32 -9.73
CA TYR A 368 6.34 0.23 -10.74
C TYR A 368 6.36 1.75 -10.64
N ARG A 369 7.55 2.33 -10.56
CA ARG A 369 7.76 3.77 -10.61
C ARG A 369 8.73 4.11 -11.74
N ASP A 370 8.38 5.10 -12.54
CA ASP A 370 9.22 5.60 -13.63
C ASP A 370 9.13 7.14 -13.67
N GLU A 371 10.15 7.79 -13.16
CA GLU A 371 10.20 9.26 -13.03
C GLU A 371 10.09 9.99 -14.39
N SER A 372 10.36 9.29 -15.49
CA SER A 372 10.22 9.84 -16.85
C SER A 372 8.81 9.73 -17.43
N LYS A 373 7.87 9.09 -16.73
CA LYS A 373 6.50 8.81 -17.20
C LYS A 373 5.47 9.27 -16.19
N THR A 374 4.40 9.86 -16.64
CA THR A 374 3.24 10.22 -15.83
C THR A 374 2.13 9.21 -16.05
N PHE A 375 1.73 8.49 -14.99
CA PHE A 375 0.63 7.52 -15.00
C PHE A 375 -0.66 8.11 -14.40
N GLY A 376 -0.53 9.23 -13.69
CA GLY A 376 -1.56 9.83 -12.85
C GLY A 376 -1.58 9.24 -11.44
N ALA A 377 -1.94 10.06 -10.47
CA ALA A 377 -2.02 9.67 -9.07
C ALA A 377 -3.08 8.57 -8.85
N ILE A 378 -2.74 7.56 -8.05
CA ILE A 378 -3.66 6.48 -7.66
C ILE A 378 -4.78 7.05 -6.77
N GLU A 379 -4.42 7.89 -5.80
CA GLU A 379 -5.25 8.55 -4.77
C GLU A 379 -6.13 7.60 -3.94
N SER A 380 -6.85 6.69 -4.59
CA SER A 380 -7.63 5.62 -3.97
C SER A 380 -7.51 4.36 -4.82
N PHE A 381 -7.16 3.26 -4.18
CA PHE A 381 -6.97 1.98 -4.86
C PHE A 381 -8.14 1.05 -4.58
N SER A 382 -8.65 0.44 -5.64
CA SER A 382 -9.58 -0.68 -5.57
C SER A 382 -8.97 -1.92 -6.23
N THR A 383 -9.36 -3.08 -5.73
CA THR A 383 -8.97 -4.38 -6.29
C THR A 383 -9.68 -4.70 -7.61
N PHE A 384 -10.75 -3.96 -7.93
CA PHE A 384 -11.56 -4.12 -9.13
C PHE A 384 -11.21 -3.03 -10.16
N GLU A 385 -10.86 -3.44 -11.37
CA GLU A 385 -10.50 -2.52 -12.45
C GLU A 385 -11.70 -1.64 -12.85
N GLU A 386 -12.89 -2.23 -12.91
CA GLU A 386 -14.14 -1.55 -13.23
C GLU A 386 -14.44 -0.44 -12.22
N LEU A 387 -14.22 -0.69 -10.92
CA LEU A 387 -14.42 0.34 -9.90
C LEU A 387 -13.45 1.51 -10.06
N ASN A 388 -12.21 1.24 -10.48
CA ASN A 388 -11.23 2.29 -10.75
C ASN A 388 -11.63 3.12 -12.00
N THR A 389 -12.21 2.50 -13.05
CA THR A 389 -12.69 3.21 -14.25
C THR A 389 -13.94 4.01 -13.96
N ILE A 390 -14.90 3.47 -13.18
CA ILE A 390 -16.09 4.19 -12.70
C ILE A 390 -15.66 5.43 -11.91
N LEU A 391 -14.73 5.28 -10.96
CA LEU A 391 -14.23 6.39 -10.15
C LEU A 391 -13.61 7.50 -11.01
N LYS A 392 -12.83 7.15 -12.04
CA LYS A 392 -12.26 8.13 -12.97
C LYS A 392 -13.31 8.95 -13.72
N LYS A 393 -14.46 8.36 -14.04
CA LYS A 393 -15.59 9.06 -14.70
C LYS A 393 -16.37 9.93 -13.73
N VAL A 394 -16.68 9.39 -12.56
CA VAL A 394 -17.58 10.05 -11.58
C VAL A 394 -16.86 11.18 -10.83
N ARG A 395 -15.62 10.97 -10.40
CA ARG A 395 -14.88 11.90 -9.54
C ARG A 395 -14.78 13.34 -10.10
N PRO A 396 -14.47 13.58 -11.39
CA PRO A 396 -14.38 14.95 -11.91
C PRO A 396 -15.71 15.70 -11.88
N THR A 397 -16.84 15.00 -11.77
CA THR A 397 -18.18 15.59 -11.73
C THR A 397 -18.64 15.96 -10.31
N ILE A 398 -17.90 15.51 -9.27
CA ILE A 398 -18.25 15.77 -7.86
C ILE A 398 -17.94 17.21 -7.51
N LYS A 399 -18.91 18.10 -7.58
CA LYS A 399 -18.80 19.47 -7.07
C LYS A 399 -18.92 19.48 -5.55
N ASN A 400 -19.92 18.77 -5.03
CA ASN A 400 -20.16 18.59 -3.61
C ASN A 400 -20.25 17.08 -3.32
N PRO A 401 -19.41 16.56 -2.41
CA PRO A 401 -19.47 15.15 -2.02
C PRO A 401 -20.66 14.91 -1.07
N PHE A 402 -21.25 13.73 -1.14
CA PHE A 402 -22.34 13.33 -0.23
C PHE A 402 -21.90 13.36 1.25
N SER A 403 -20.59 13.18 1.52
CA SER A 403 -20.01 13.32 2.86
C SER A 403 -20.30 14.67 3.53
N SER A 404 -20.59 15.73 2.76
CA SER A 404 -20.91 17.06 3.29
C SER A 404 -22.24 17.10 4.05
N ILE A 405 -23.16 16.18 3.76
CA ILE A 405 -24.46 16.06 4.44
C ILE A 405 -24.52 14.87 5.40
N VAL A 406 -23.45 14.07 5.49
CA VAL A 406 -23.35 12.95 6.45
C VAL A 406 -22.77 13.47 7.75
N SER A 407 -23.48 13.31 8.86
CA SER A 407 -23.04 13.76 10.17
C SER A 407 -21.84 12.99 10.70
N GLY A 408 -21.07 13.60 11.59
CA GLY A 408 -20.15 12.88 12.47
C GLY A 408 -20.90 11.96 13.45
N GLN A 409 -20.15 11.09 14.13
CA GLN A 409 -20.73 10.25 15.18
C GLN A 409 -21.06 11.07 16.43
N GLY A 410 -22.21 10.77 17.10
CA GLY A 410 -22.55 11.34 18.39
C GLY A 410 -22.86 12.84 18.34
N ILE A 411 -23.53 13.30 17.29
CA ILE A 411 -23.97 14.70 17.16
C ILE A 411 -25.08 15.07 18.17
N TYR A 412 -25.83 14.09 18.63
CA TYR A 412 -26.80 14.26 19.71
C TYR A 412 -26.11 14.11 21.04
N LYS A 413 -26.31 15.07 21.92
CA LYS A 413 -25.62 15.16 23.19
C LYS A 413 -26.61 15.44 24.33
N LEU A 414 -26.18 15.18 25.55
CA LEU A 414 -26.86 15.63 26.75
C LEU A 414 -26.55 17.12 27.00
N SER A 415 -27.54 17.85 27.51
CA SER A 415 -27.40 19.26 27.91
C SER A 415 -26.59 19.38 29.22
N ASP A 416 -26.17 20.61 29.53
CA ASP A 416 -25.56 20.90 30.84
C ASP A 416 -26.55 20.71 31.97
N THR A 417 -27.84 20.96 31.75
CA THR A 417 -28.91 20.71 32.70
C THR A 417 -28.98 19.23 33.10
N ALA A 418 -28.83 18.30 32.14
CA ALA A 418 -28.83 16.89 32.47
C ALA A 418 -27.69 16.50 33.41
N LEU A 419 -26.48 17.01 33.17
CA LEU A 419 -25.32 16.74 34.01
C LEU A 419 -25.40 17.44 35.41
N PHE A 420 -26.05 18.58 35.46
CA PHE A 420 -26.26 19.32 36.71
C PHE A 420 -27.30 18.61 37.60
N GLU A 421 -28.45 18.22 37.04
CA GLU A 421 -29.51 17.53 37.79
C GLU A 421 -29.16 16.06 38.10
N HIS A 422 -28.32 15.43 37.26
CA HIS A 422 -27.90 14.02 37.34
C HIS A 422 -26.37 13.88 37.21
N PRO A 423 -25.59 14.28 38.22
CA PRO A 423 -24.13 14.23 38.20
C PRO A 423 -23.57 12.82 38.02
N GLU A 424 -24.31 11.77 38.41
CA GLU A 424 -23.97 10.37 38.22
C GLU A 424 -23.79 9.99 36.76
N ILE A 425 -24.32 10.76 35.80
CA ILE A 425 -24.15 10.54 34.37
C ILE A 425 -22.66 10.49 33.96
N VAL A 426 -21.82 11.29 34.63
CA VAL A 426 -20.38 11.36 34.34
C VAL A 426 -19.70 10.01 34.60
N ASP A 427 -20.14 9.27 35.61
CA ASP A 427 -19.61 7.94 35.97
C ASP A 427 -20.23 6.82 35.09
N LEU A 428 -21.49 7.01 34.65
CA LEU A 428 -22.22 6.06 33.82
C LEU A 428 -21.85 6.14 32.33
N GLN A 429 -21.17 7.20 31.93
CA GLN A 429 -20.75 7.46 30.53
C GLN A 429 -19.21 7.43 30.41
N SER A 430 -18.70 7.65 29.19
CA SER A 430 -17.27 7.79 28.98
C SER A 430 -16.73 9.06 29.63
N LYS A 431 -15.74 8.95 30.53
CA LYS A 431 -15.10 10.09 31.20
C LYS A 431 -14.61 11.18 30.25
N ASN A 432 -14.17 10.81 29.04
CA ASN A 432 -13.67 11.75 28.03
C ASN A 432 -14.78 12.42 27.21
N ALA A 433 -16.01 11.93 27.26
CA ALA A 433 -17.15 12.46 26.50
C ALA A 433 -18.49 12.21 27.23
N PRO A 434 -18.69 12.73 28.42
CA PRO A 434 -19.85 12.42 29.26
C PRO A 434 -21.18 12.90 28.66
N LYS A 435 -21.14 13.90 27.79
CA LYS A 435 -22.35 14.43 27.12
C LYS A 435 -22.81 13.63 25.91
N VAL A 436 -21.96 12.78 25.32
CA VAL A 436 -22.32 12.04 24.10
C VAL A 436 -23.32 10.94 24.45
N ILE A 437 -24.45 10.90 23.73
CA ILE A 437 -25.42 9.79 23.84
C ILE A 437 -24.81 8.54 23.20
N ASN A 438 -24.13 7.76 24.04
CA ASN A 438 -23.37 6.59 23.62
C ASN A 438 -24.27 5.44 23.12
N THR A 439 -23.66 4.42 22.52
CA THR A 439 -24.37 3.25 21.98
C THR A 439 -25.21 2.53 23.04
N ASN A 440 -24.72 2.48 24.29
CA ASN A 440 -25.36 1.83 25.42
C ASN A 440 -26.24 2.77 26.29
N ALA A 441 -26.48 4.01 25.85
CA ALA A 441 -27.18 5.02 26.63
C ALA A 441 -28.59 4.58 27.11
N PHE A 442 -29.29 3.77 26.32
CA PHE A 442 -30.61 3.24 26.71
C PHE A 442 -30.57 2.20 27.84
N THR A 443 -29.39 1.67 28.12
CA THR A 443 -29.17 0.77 29.28
C THR A 443 -28.58 1.51 30.45
N THR A 444 -27.54 2.33 30.21
CA THR A 444 -26.81 3.03 31.31
C THR A 444 -27.55 4.23 31.85
N LEU A 445 -28.37 4.92 31.05
CA LEU A 445 -29.16 6.11 31.43
C LEU A 445 -30.68 5.84 31.42
N GLN A 446 -31.07 4.53 31.48
CA GLN A 446 -32.47 4.17 31.60
C GLN A 446 -33.05 4.67 32.91
N ASN A 447 -34.25 5.24 32.85
CA ASN A 447 -34.98 5.86 33.95
C ASN A 447 -34.30 7.10 34.60
N ILE A 448 -33.21 7.60 34.00
CA ILE A 448 -32.55 8.85 34.35
C ILE A 448 -32.86 9.90 33.27
N VAL A 449 -32.45 9.60 32.02
CA VAL A 449 -32.63 10.50 30.87
C VAL A 449 -33.52 9.87 29.82
N PHE A 450 -33.49 8.53 29.68
CA PHE A 450 -34.21 7.78 28.67
C PHE A 450 -35.20 6.79 29.29
N PHE A 451 -36.41 6.75 28.73
CA PHE A 451 -37.54 5.97 29.24
C PHE A 451 -38.16 5.14 28.12
N LYS A 452 -38.62 3.93 28.45
CA LYS A 452 -39.36 3.08 27.50
C LYS A 452 -40.74 3.65 27.22
N GLU A 453 -41.42 4.14 28.27
CA GLU A 453 -42.71 4.79 28.20
C GLU A 453 -42.55 6.29 28.39
N LYS A 454 -43.40 7.08 27.78
CA LYS A 454 -43.33 8.52 27.88
C LYS A 454 -43.71 8.98 29.31
N PRO A 455 -42.83 9.72 30.03
CA PRO A 455 -43.16 10.32 31.30
C PRO A 455 -44.32 11.33 31.18
N ASP A 456 -45.28 11.29 32.10
CA ASP A 456 -46.49 12.09 32.03
C ASP A 456 -46.31 13.60 32.26
N ASN A 457 -45.30 13.99 33.04
CA ASN A 457 -45.09 15.38 33.48
C ASN A 457 -43.91 16.08 32.77
N GLU A 458 -43.39 15.52 31.68
CA GLU A 458 -42.21 16.04 31.03
C GLU A 458 -42.42 16.19 29.51
N GLU A 459 -41.86 17.26 28.95
CA GLU A 459 -41.77 17.37 27.49
C GLU A 459 -40.71 16.41 26.97
N CYS A 460 -41.12 15.41 26.20
CA CYS A 460 -40.27 14.33 25.73
C CYS A 460 -40.15 14.30 24.22
N VAL A 461 -38.98 13.85 23.74
CA VAL A 461 -38.66 13.59 22.35
C VAL A 461 -38.15 12.15 22.18
N GLN A 462 -38.20 11.61 20.98
CA GLN A 462 -37.79 10.24 20.75
C GLN A 462 -36.33 10.13 20.28
N PHE A 463 -35.69 9.04 20.70
CA PHE A 463 -34.36 8.68 20.24
C PHE A 463 -34.34 7.23 19.76
N LEU A 464 -33.73 7.03 18.57
CA LEU A 464 -33.43 5.73 18.01
C LEU A 464 -32.12 5.19 18.60
N GLY A 465 -32.13 3.95 19.05
CA GLY A 465 -30.92 3.29 19.55
C GLY A 465 -30.96 1.77 19.37
N LEU A 466 -29.98 1.09 19.93
CA LEU A 466 -29.89 -0.36 19.94
C LEU A 466 -29.93 -0.88 21.37
N VAL A 467 -30.80 -1.87 21.62
CA VAL A 467 -30.79 -2.70 22.84
C VAL A 467 -30.76 -4.14 22.38
N ASN A 468 -29.76 -4.92 22.83
CA ASN A 468 -29.53 -6.30 22.39
C ASN A 468 -29.53 -6.47 20.86
N ASN A 469 -28.84 -5.56 20.15
CA ASN A 469 -28.77 -5.47 18.69
C ASN A 469 -30.11 -5.25 17.97
N LYS A 470 -31.20 -4.96 18.69
CA LYS A 470 -32.51 -4.60 18.13
C LYS A 470 -32.71 -3.11 18.19
N ARG A 471 -33.28 -2.54 17.13
CA ARG A 471 -33.65 -1.12 17.05
C ARG A 471 -34.84 -0.85 17.94
N VAL A 472 -34.72 0.16 18.77
CA VAL A 472 -35.78 0.60 19.67
C VAL A 472 -35.82 2.11 19.74
N TYR A 473 -36.99 2.66 20.04
CA TYR A 473 -37.20 4.06 20.33
C TYR A 473 -37.45 4.23 21.83
N TYR A 474 -36.68 5.12 22.44
CA TYR A 474 -36.88 5.53 23.85
C TYR A 474 -37.24 7.02 23.89
N TRP A 475 -38.00 7.39 24.90
CA TRP A 475 -38.34 8.77 25.19
C TRP A 475 -37.20 9.42 26.00
N GLY A 476 -36.70 10.56 25.52
CA GLY A 476 -35.74 11.38 26.25
C GLY A 476 -36.38 12.68 26.68
N ILE A 477 -36.12 13.11 27.92
CA ILE A 477 -36.60 14.41 28.42
C ILE A 477 -35.95 15.50 27.59
N LYS A 478 -36.76 16.40 27.00
CA LYS A 478 -36.30 17.37 25.98
C LYS A 478 -35.28 18.37 26.57
N ARG A 479 -35.47 18.86 27.80
CA ARG A 479 -34.53 19.78 28.45
C ARG A 479 -33.16 19.19 28.71
N TYR A 480 -33.05 17.87 28.74
CA TYR A 480 -31.78 17.14 28.90
C TYR A 480 -31.03 16.92 27.59
N GLN A 481 -31.59 17.36 26.47
CA GLN A 481 -31.02 17.11 25.17
C GLN A 481 -30.37 18.37 24.58
N ALA A 482 -29.12 18.24 24.09
CA ALA A 482 -28.44 19.23 23.27
C ALA A 482 -28.39 18.68 21.84
N VAL A 483 -29.20 19.23 20.93
CA VAL A 483 -29.46 18.70 19.62
C VAL A 483 -29.03 19.66 18.52
N PRO A 484 -28.56 19.13 17.34
CA PRO A 484 -28.23 19.96 16.18
C PRO A 484 -29.51 20.45 15.48
N ASN A 485 -29.37 21.43 14.58
CA ASN A 485 -30.49 21.95 13.78
C ASN A 485 -31.22 20.89 12.95
N SER A 486 -30.48 19.87 12.47
CA SER A 486 -31.05 18.72 11.73
C SER A 486 -32.04 17.89 12.56
N PHE A 487 -32.05 18.04 13.88
CA PHE A 487 -33.03 17.40 14.76
C PHE A 487 -34.48 17.85 14.44
N TYR A 488 -34.66 19.09 14.04
CA TYR A 488 -35.98 19.68 13.73
C TYR A 488 -36.43 19.45 12.26
N LYS A 489 -35.61 18.72 11.48
CA LYS A 489 -35.82 18.44 10.06
C LYS A 489 -35.95 16.94 9.80
N TYR A 490 -36.39 16.58 8.61
CA TYR A 490 -36.30 15.20 8.12
C TYR A 490 -34.87 14.84 7.80
N LYS A 491 -34.48 13.58 8.00
CA LYS A 491 -33.14 13.04 7.78
C LYS A 491 -33.21 11.54 7.51
N VAL A 492 -32.09 10.97 7.05
CA VAL A 492 -31.94 9.52 6.93
C VAL A 492 -30.95 9.02 7.96
N PHE A 493 -31.33 8.03 8.76
CA PHE A 493 -30.44 7.33 9.67
C PHE A 493 -29.81 6.11 9.01
N VAL A 494 -28.49 5.99 9.13
CA VAL A 494 -27.72 4.80 8.73
C VAL A 494 -26.89 4.32 9.92
N PRO A 495 -26.70 3.00 10.09
CA PRO A 495 -25.80 2.48 11.14
C PRO A 495 -24.37 2.98 10.94
N LYS A 496 -23.68 3.29 12.04
CA LYS A 496 -22.26 3.68 12.00
C LYS A 496 -21.32 2.57 11.56
N ALA A 497 -21.73 1.33 11.74
CA ALA A 497 -20.98 0.14 11.33
C ALA A 497 -21.92 -0.88 10.69
N ASN A 498 -21.44 -1.55 9.65
CA ASN A 498 -22.24 -2.50 8.88
C ASN A 498 -21.34 -3.50 8.14
N GLY A 499 -21.69 -4.77 8.23
CA GLY A 499 -21.08 -5.85 7.47
C GLY A 499 -19.60 -6.07 7.76
N SER A 500 -18.89 -6.64 6.78
CA SER A 500 -17.44 -6.88 6.81
C SER A 500 -16.61 -5.75 6.18
N GLY A 501 -17.27 -4.92 5.37
CA GLY A 501 -16.64 -3.93 4.50
C GLY A 501 -16.43 -4.42 3.07
N ALA A 502 -16.97 -5.59 2.72
CA ALA A 502 -16.92 -6.07 1.35
C ALA A 502 -17.73 -5.17 0.39
N LEU A 503 -17.23 -5.04 -0.84
CA LEU A 503 -17.92 -4.28 -1.87
C LEU A 503 -19.37 -4.83 -2.08
N GLY A 504 -20.31 -3.92 -2.19
CA GLY A 504 -21.69 -4.28 -2.54
C GLY A 504 -22.54 -4.85 -1.43
N GLU A 505 -22.02 -4.90 -0.19
CA GLU A 505 -22.84 -5.29 0.96
C GLU A 505 -24.05 -4.37 1.11
N VAL A 506 -25.18 -4.94 1.56
CA VAL A 506 -26.36 -4.17 1.93
C VAL A 506 -26.05 -3.37 3.21
N LEU A 507 -26.41 -2.11 3.23
CA LEU A 507 -26.42 -1.32 4.45
C LEU A 507 -27.55 -1.83 5.35
N SER A 508 -27.28 -2.04 6.64
CA SER A 508 -28.34 -2.45 7.58
C SER A 508 -29.44 -1.40 7.57
N THR A 509 -30.52 -1.72 6.90
CA THR A 509 -31.74 -0.94 6.64
C THR A 509 -31.66 0.54 7.04
N PRO A 510 -31.30 1.45 6.15
CA PRO A 510 -31.45 2.88 6.36
C PRO A 510 -32.93 3.23 6.60
N LEU A 511 -33.20 4.24 7.41
CA LEU A 511 -34.58 4.65 7.73
C LEU A 511 -34.71 6.16 7.85
N ILE A 512 -35.92 6.65 7.66
CA ILE A 512 -36.23 8.07 7.81
C ILE A 512 -36.37 8.42 9.29
N GLY A 513 -35.68 9.48 9.71
CA GLY A 513 -35.89 10.17 10.97
C GLY A 513 -36.78 11.37 10.77
N ALA A 514 -37.99 11.35 11.34
CA ALA A 514 -38.89 12.48 11.33
C ALA A 514 -38.33 13.64 12.22
N PRO A 515 -38.86 14.86 12.10
CA PRO A 515 -38.59 15.95 13.04
C PRO A 515 -38.78 15.49 14.50
N LEU A 516 -37.96 16.00 15.40
CA LEU A 516 -37.91 15.67 16.83
C LEU A 516 -37.52 14.23 17.16
N ILE A 517 -36.96 13.50 16.21
CA ILE A 517 -36.34 12.19 16.46
C ILE A 517 -34.81 12.32 16.37
N GLY A 518 -34.13 11.98 17.47
CA GLY A 518 -32.65 11.86 17.54
C GLY A 518 -32.18 10.40 17.45
N ALA A 519 -30.87 10.20 17.59
CA ALA A 519 -30.29 8.87 17.64
C ALA A 519 -29.10 8.77 18.59
N THR A 520 -28.84 7.58 19.12
CA THR A 520 -27.61 7.27 19.85
C THR A 520 -26.42 7.24 18.89
N LYS A 521 -25.22 7.19 19.42
CA LYS A 521 -23.96 7.08 18.64
C LYS A 521 -23.92 5.85 17.69
N SER A 522 -24.90 4.94 17.77
CA SER A 522 -25.04 3.79 16.88
C SER A 522 -25.43 4.16 15.45
N PHE A 523 -25.94 5.37 15.22
CA PHE A 523 -26.40 5.82 13.92
C PHE A 523 -25.74 7.14 13.51
N LEU A 524 -25.52 7.29 12.20
CA LEU A 524 -25.21 8.56 11.55
C LEU A 524 -26.50 9.18 11.04
N SER A 525 -26.55 10.49 11.00
CA SER A 525 -27.66 11.27 10.45
C SER A 525 -27.23 11.85 9.10
N ILE A 526 -28.01 11.64 8.05
CA ILE A 526 -27.74 12.14 6.71
C ILE A 526 -28.80 13.18 6.35
N GLY A 527 -28.35 14.34 5.94
CA GLY A 527 -29.17 15.44 5.49
C GLY A 527 -29.87 16.21 6.62
N SER A 528 -30.58 17.24 6.20
CA SER A 528 -31.43 18.10 7.01
C SER A 528 -32.49 18.66 6.04
N PHE A 529 -33.52 17.85 5.77
CA PHE A 529 -34.49 18.08 4.70
C PHE A 529 -35.73 18.78 5.23
N GLU A 530 -36.27 19.69 4.43
CA GLU A 530 -37.51 20.41 4.79
C GLU A 530 -38.73 19.54 4.68
N THR A 531 -38.73 18.62 3.73
CA THR A 531 -39.88 17.78 3.42
C THR A 531 -39.60 16.29 3.59
N LEU A 532 -40.62 15.51 3.85
CA LEU A 532 -40.57 14.06 3.90
C LEU A 532 -40.10 13.49 2.55
N ASN A 533 -40.63 14.06 1.44
CA ASN A 533 -40.29 13.60 0.08
C ASN A 533 -38.81 13.71 -0.23
N GLU A 534 -38.13 14.81 0.16
CA GLU A 534 -36.67 14.93 0.00
C GLU A 534 -35.92 13.88 0.79
N ALA A 535 -36.37 13.55 2.00
CA ALA A 535 -35.75 12.50 2.82
C ALA A 535 -35.96 11.11 2.21
N GLU A 536 -37.13 10.84 1.61
CA GLU A 536 -37.45 9.60 0.88
C GLU A 536 -36.60 9.46 -0.36
N ASN A 537 -36.39 10.53 -1.12
CA ASN A 537 -35.53 10.57 -2.29
C ASN A 537 -34.05 10.28 -1.89
N CYS A 538 -33.57 10.91 -0.83
CA CYS A 538 -32.24 10.61 -0.26
C CYS A 538 -32.15 9.14 0.20
N LEU A 539 -33.18 8.60 0.83
CA LEU A 539 -33.21 7.19 1.25
C LEU A 539 -33.10 6.24 0.06
N LYS A 540 -33.83 6.51 -1.05
CA LYS A 540 -33.72 5.74 -2.31
C LYS A 540 -32.29 5.81 -2.85
N TYR A 541 -31.68 7.00 -2.86
CA TYR A 541 -30.29 7.17 -3.30
C TYR A 541 -29.32 6.37 -2.44
N VAL A 542 -29.42 6.42 -1.12
CA VAL A 542 -28.57 5.64 -0.20
C VAL A 542 -28.72 4.13 -0.42
N LYS A 543 -29.91 3.67 -0.81
CA LYS A 543 -30.18 2.26 -1.14
C LYS A 543 -29.68 1.88 -2.53
N SER A 544 -29.47 2.81 -3.45
CA SER A 544 -29.09 2.54 -4.84
C SER A 544 -27.76 1.78 -4.93
N LYS A 545 -27.64 0.91 -5.93
CA LYS A 545 -26.40 0.17 -6.21
C LYS A 545 -25.26 1.12 -6.56
N PHE A 546 -25.55 2.17 -7.33
CA PHE A 546 -24.57 3.19 -7.71
C PHE A 546 -23.97 3.87 -6.48
N ALA A 547 -24.78 4.40 -5.58
CA ALA A 547 -24.26 5.09 -4.39
C ALA A 547 -23.44 4.16 -3.50
N ARG A 548 -23.87 2.89 -3.34
CA ARG A 548 -23.13 1.88 -2.55
C ARG A 548 -21.86 1.40 -3.25
N THR A 549 -21.82 1.38 -4.57
CA THR A 549 -20.58 1.16 -5.34
C THR A 549 -19.57 2.26 -5.04
N MET A 550 -19.99 3.52 -5.14
CA MET A 550 -19.12 4.66 -4.85
C MET A 550 -18.70 4.73 -3.38
N LEU A 551 -19.57 4.35 -2.45
CA LEU A 551 -19.23 4.20 -1.04
C LEU A 551 -18.16 3.09 -0.85
N GLY A 552 -18.28 1.99 -1.57
CA GLY A 552 -17.37 0.85 -1.52
C GLY A 552 -15.93 1.17 -1.91
N VAL A 553 -15.68 2.27 -2.62
CA VAL A 553 -14.31 2.74 -2.95
C VAL A 553 -13.48 2.98 -1.69
N LEU A 554 -14.09 3.54 -0.63
CA LEU A 554 -13.39 3.85 0.63
C LEU A 554 -13.82 2.98 1.81
N LYS A 555 -14.99 2.35 1.73
CA LYS A 555 -15.52 1.51 2.80
C LYS A 555 -14.97 0.07 2.68
N VAL A 556 -13.78 -0.14 3.23
CA VAL A 556 -13.07 -1.43 3.26
C VAL A 556 -13.11 -2.09 4.65
N THR A 557 -13.90 -1.55 5.58
CA THR A 557 -14.10 -2.04 6.95
C THR A 557 -15.57 -1.90 7.33
N GLN A 558 -15.95 -2.41 8.50
CA GLN A 558 -17.31 -2.28 9.03
C GLN A 558 -17.73 -0.83 9.26
N ASP A 559 -16.79 0.05 9.64
CA ASP A 559 -17.08 1.43 9.99
C ASP A 559 -17.49 2.25 8.76
N ASN A 560 -18.46 3.13 8.96
CA ASN A 560 -19.09 3.94 7.92
C ASN A 560 -19.12 5.45 8.29
N PRO A 561 -17.96 6.05 8.69
CA PRO A 561 -17.91 7.48 9.01
C PRO A 561 -18.09 8.35 7.75
N SER A 562 -18.36 9.66 7.96
CA SER A 562 -18.69 10.59 6.88
C SER A 562 -17.64 10.64 5.75
N GLU A 563 -16.35 10.54 6.07
CA GLU A 563 -15.26 10.55 5.09
C GLU A 563 -15.34 9.40 4.07
N LYS A 564 -15.98 8.28 4.39
CA LYS A 564 -16.16 7.16 3.46
C LYS A 564 -17.10 7.50 2.30
N TRP A 565 -17.95 8.50 2.48
CA TRP A 565 -18.91 8.99 1.47
C TRP A 565 -18.31 10.06 0.54
N LYS A 566 -17.01 10.31 0.62
CA LYS A 566 -16.30 11.35 -0.16
C LYS A 566 -16.50 11.21 -1.67
N TYR A 567 -16.50 9.98 -2.18
CA TYR A 567 -16.63 9.72 -3.62
C TYR A 567 -18.07 9.44 -4.06
N VAL A 568 -19.03 9.46 -3.15
CA VAL A 568 -20.46 9.44 -3.49
C VAL A 568 -20.86 10.87 -3.88
N PRO A 569 -21.33 11.11 -5.12
CA PRO A 569 -21.77 12.45 -5.53
C PRO A 569 -23.03 12.86 -4.78
N LEU A 570 -23.12 14.10 -4.32
CA LEU A 570 -24.36 14.65 -3.78
C LEU A 570 -25.33 14.89 -4.95
N GLN A 571 -26.57 14.43 -4.80
CA GLN A 571 -27.66 14.67 -5.75
C GLN A 571 -28.57 15.78 -5.23
N ASP A 572 -29.36 16.35 -6.13
CA ASP A 572 -30.53 17.16 -5.78
C ASP A 572 -31.71 16.21 -5.47
N PHE A 573 -32.28 16.33 -4.26
CA PHE A 573 -33.41 15.51 -3.80
C PHE A 573 -34.74 16.24 -3.90
N THR A 574 -34.73 17.49 -4.40
CA THR A 574 -35.93 18.29 -4.60
C THR A 574 -36.69 17.90 -5.89
N SER A 575 -37.83 18.53 -6.13
CA SER A 575 -38.57 18.38 -7.38
C SER A 575 -37.86 18.98 -8.61
N GLN A 576 -36.76 19.69 -8.42
CA GLN A 576 -35.94 20.28 -9.49
C GLN A 576 -34.85 19.31 -10.00
N SER A 577 -34.75 18.12 -9.41
CA SER A 577 -33.73 17.14 -9.73
C SER A 577 -33.76 16.68 -11.18
N ASP A 578 -32.62 16.40 -11.75
CA ASP A 578 -32.44 15.71 -13.03
C ASP A 578 -32.67 14.19 -12.93
N ILE A 579 -32.91 13.67 -11.73
CA ILE A 579 -33.27 12.29 -11.43
C ILE A 579 -34.76 12.24 -11.09
N ASP A 580 -35.52 11.38 -11.75
CA ASP A 580 -36.91 11.10 -11.38
C ASP A 580 -36.98 10.17 -10.18
N TRP A 581 -37.06 10.77 -8.99
CA TRP A 581 -37.12 10.05 -7.71
C TRP A 581 -38.47 9.32 -7.48
N SER A 582 -39.49 9.53 -8.32
CA SER A 582 -40.77 8.78 -8.21
C SER A 582 -40.58 7.30 -8.57
N GLN A 583 -39.58 6.99 -9.33
CA GLN A 583 -39.27 5.66 -9.84
C GLN A 583 -38.73 4.69 -8.77
N SER A 584 -38.68 3.40 -9.15
CA SER A 584 -38.04 2.37 -8.33
C SER A 584 -36.54 2.62 -8.17
N VAL A 585 -35.91 2.03 -7.14
CA VAL A 585 -34.46 2.15 -6.91
C VAL A 585 -33.66 1.64 -8.11
N ALA A 586 -34.12 0.55 -8.75
CA ALA A 586 -33.47 0.00 -9.95
C ALA A 586 -33.53 0.97 -11.15
N GLU A 587 -34.64 1.70 -11.32
CA GLU A 587 -34.75 2.70 -12.40
C GLU A 587 -33.90 3.96 -12.08
N ILE A 588 -33.84 4.34 -10.81
CA ILE A 588 -32.93 5.40 -10.34
C ILE A 588 -31.48 5.01 -10.64
N ASP A 589 -31.09 3.75 -10.41
CA ASP A 589 -29.73 3.27 -10.75
C ASP A 589 -29.44 3.43 -12.25
N ARG A 590 -30.38 3.08 -13.15
CA ARG A 590 -30.24 3.27 -14.61
C ARG A 590 -30.07 4.74 -14.99
N GLN A 591 -30.82 5.64 -14.36
CA GLN A 591 -30.67 7.09 -14.58
C GLN A 591 -29.28 7.58 -14.13
N LEU A 592 -28.80 7.09 -12.98
CA LEU A 592 -27.46 7.42 -12.47
C LEU A 592 -26.36 6.87 -13.38
N TYR A 593 -26.47 5.63 -13.87
CA TYR A 593 -25.51 5.05 -14.83
C TYR A 593 -25.39 5.90 -16.09
N LYS A 594 -26.55 6.31 -16.64
CA LYS A 594 -26.61 7.20 -17.80
C LYS A 594 -26.01 8.57 -17.50
N LYS A 595 -26.37 9.18 -16.36
CA LYS A 595 -25.86 10.50 -15.92
C LYS A 595 -24.33 10.53 -15.85
N TYR A 596 -23.71 9.45 -15.35
CA TYR A 596 -22.25 9.36 -15.20
C TYR A 596 -21.55 8.67 -16.37
N GLY A 597 -22.25 8.32 -17.43
CA GLY A 597 -21.68 7.74 -18.66
C GLY A 597 -20.98 6.40 -18.42
N LEU A 598 -21.57 5.52 -17.61
CA LEU A 598 -21.02 4.20 -17.37
C LEU A 598 -21.13 3.32 -18.62
N ALA A 599 -20.10 2.52 -18.87
CA ALA A 599 -20.08 1.54 -19.95
C ALA A 599 -20.80 0.23 -19.52
N ASP A 600 -21.18 -0.61 -20.50
CA ASP A 600 -21.94 -1.83 -20.24
C ASP A 600 -21.20 -2.78 -19.28
N ASN A 601 -19.88 -2.94 -19.40
CA ASN A 601 -19.07 -3.76 -18.49
C ASN A 601 -19.02 -3.20 -17.06
N GLU A 602 -19.05 -1.87 -16.90
CA GLU A 602 -19.10 -1.21 -15.59
C GLU A 602 -20.47 -1.37 -14.93
N ILE A 603 -21.53 -1.31 -15.74
CA ILE A 603 -22.91 -1.56 -15.28
C ILE A 603 -23.05 -3.03 -14.88
N GLU A 604 -22.61 -3.97 -15.71
CA GLU A 604 -22.61 -5.40 -15.40
C GLU A 604 -21.84 -5.69 -14.10
N PHE A 605 -20.68 -5.06 -13.91
CA PHE A 605 -19.92 -5.15 -12.67
C PHE A 605 -20.75 -4.71 -11.45
N ILE A 606 -21.42 -3.55 -11.52
CA ILE A 606 -22.28 -3.06 -10.43
C ILE A 606 -23.43 -4.03 -10.17
N GLU A 607 -24.12 -4.45 -11.23
CA GLU A 607 -25.30 -5.31 -11.12
C GLU A 607 -24.99 -6.69 -10.53
N THR A 608 -23.79 -7.23 -10.79
CA THR A 608 -23.35 -8.54 -10.31
C THR A 608 -22.73 -8.50 -8.92
N HIS A 609 -22.00 -7.43 -8.58
CA HIS A 609 -21.25 -7.35 -7.30
C HIS A 609 -21.99 -6.63 -6.19
N VAL A 610 -23.00 -5.80 -6.52
CA VAL A 610 -23.73 -5.01 -5.52
C VAL A 610 -25.14 -5.59 -5.32
N LYS A 611 -25.38 -6.12 -4.11
CA LYS A 611 -26.67 -6.72 -3.78
C LYS A 611 -27.79 -5.68 -3.81
N GLU A 612 -28.98 -6.09 -4.26
CA GLU A 612 -30.16 -5.24 -4.23
C GLU A 612 -30.58 -4.91 -2.78
N MET A 613 -31.08 -3.70 -2.56
CA MET A 613 -31.71 -3.27 -1.32
C MET A 613 -33.15 -2.85 -1.61
N VAL A 614 -34.09 -3.59 -1.05
CA VAL A 614 -35.53 -3.33 -1.12
C VAL A 614 -35.93 -2.23 -0.13
#